data_c26e4c367f1d563219dedbb344401bf7
#
_entry.id   c26e4c367f1d563219dedbb344401bf7
#
_cell.length_a   1.000
_cell.length_b   1.000
_cell.length_c   1.000
_cell.angle_alpha   90.00
_cell.angle_beta   90.00
_cell.angle_gamma   90.00
#
_symmetry.space_group_name_H-M   'P 1'
#
loop_
_entity.id
_entity.type
_entity.pdbx_description
1 polymer ?
#
loop_
_entity_poly.entity_id
_entity_poly.type
_entity_poly.pdbx_seq_one_letter_code
_entity_poly.pdbx_strand_id
1 'polypeptide(L)'
;MNIHEHQAKEILKKYGAIVPAGVFSTNVDDLIEKAKNLKTEKYVLKAQIHAGGRGKAGGVKILNTLEELKNSANELLGKTLVTHQTGPEGREVKRLYVEESSNIEKEFYLSCLVDRASSKIAFISSDQGGMDIEEVASSNPEKIITTKVDIAEEISDSDCESVIKIFDLNSDAKDQAILLIKSIYKMFISTDANMVEVNPLILTKEGKIVCLDAKVNFDSNALFRHPEIQELRDLNEEDPTEIEASKHDLAYIKLDGSIGCMVNGAGLAMATMDIIKLYGKEPANFLDVGGGASKEKVSAAFKIILSDKNVKGILINIFGGIMRCDVLAQGVVDAAKEINISVPLVVRLAGTNFKEGKGILDNSGLKLISAENLDDAAKKIVEAIK
;
A
#
# COMPACT_ATOMS: atom_id res chain seq x y z
N MET A 1 5.83 -1.55 1.06
CA MET A 1 5.90 -0.41 2.01
C MET A 1 5.85 0.90 1.25
N ASN A 2 4.91 1.79 1.58
CA ASN A 2 4.85 3.15 1.02
C ASN A 2 5.75 4.10 1.82
N ILE A 3 6.19 5.19 1.18
CA ILE A 3 6.90 6.29 1.81
C ILE A 3 6.26 7.63 1.43
N HIS A 4 6.58 8.70 2.18
CA HIS A 4 6.08 10.05 1.88
C HIS A 4 6.75 10.65 0.63
N GLU A 5 6.06 11.60 -0.02
CA GLU A 5 6.55 12.28 -1.22
C GLU A 5 7.95 12.90 -1.04
N HIS A 6 8.20 13.61 0.09
CA HIS A 6 9.51 14.21 0.33
C HIS A 6 10.62 13.16 0.42
N GLN A 7 10.35 11.97 1.00
CA GLN A 7 11.29 10.85 1.06
C GLN A 7 11.52 10.25 -0.33
N ALA A 8 10.44 10.08 -1.11
CA ALA A 8 10.51 9.59 -2.49
C ALA A 8 11.39 10.51 -3.36
N LYS A 9 11.21 11.82 -3.25
CA LYS A 9 12.03 12.83 -3.94
C LYS A 9 13.50 12.80 -3.52
N GLU A 10 13.80 12.59 -2.25
CA GLU A 10 15.18 12.44 -1.78
C GLU A 10 15.86 11.21 -2.38
N ILE A 11 15.15 10.09 -2.47
CA ILE A 11 15.68 8.89 -3.12
C ILE A 11 15.88 9.15 -4.61
N LEU A 12 14.88 9.66 -5.32
CA LEU A 12 14.99 10.00 -6.75
C LEU A 12 16.18 10.90 -7.02
N LYS A 13 16.39 11.93 -6.19
CA LYS A 13 17.53 12.86 -6.29
C LYS A 13 18.88 12.14 -6.12
N LYS A 14 18.99 11.18 -5.19
CA LYS A 14 20.23 10.38 -5.01
C LYS A 14 20.60 9.59 -6.28
N TYR A 15 19.60 9.21 -7.07
CA TYR A 15 19.82 8.51 -8.35
C TYR A 15 19.93 9.42 -9.56
N GLY A 16 19.86 10.75 -9.38
CA GLY A 16 20.11 11.73 -10.43
C GLY A 16 18.88 12.42 -11.01
N ALA A 17 17.68 12.15 -10.50
CA ALA A 17 16.48 12.88 -10.91
C ALA A 17 16.52 14.33 -10.41
N ILE A 18 15.99 15.24 -11.22
CA ILE A 18 15.80 16.64 -10.82
C ILE A 18 14.45 16.73 -10.09
N VAL A 19 14.49 17.28 -8.88
CA VAL A 19 13.31 17.56 -8.04
C VAL A 19 13.38 19.00 -7.54
N PRO A 20 12.26 19.67 -7.25
CA PRO A 20 12.28 20.98 -6.59
C PRO A 20 12.99 20.93 -5.25
N ALA A 21 13.70 21.98 -4.89
CA ALA A 21 14.25 22.09 -3.55
C ALA A 21 13.10 22.22 -2.55
N GLY A 22 13.17 21.48 -1.45
CA GLY A 22 12.08 21.45 -0.47
C GLY A 22 12.54 21.05 0.91
N VAL A 23 11.71 21.34 1.89
CA VAL A 23 11.92 21.06 3.31
C VAL A 23 10.67 20.46 3.94
N PHE A 24 10.83 19.55 4.89
CA PHE A 24 9.71 18.97 5.61
C PHE A 24 9.81 19.18 7.11
N SER A 25 8.66 19.16 7.79
CA SER A 25 8.60 19.16 9.25
C SER A 25 7.26 18.60 9.74
N THR A 26 7.25 18.14 10.99
CA THR A 26 6.06 17.82 11.79
C THR A 26 5.64 18.98 12.69
N ASN A 27 6.37 20.10 12.64
CA ASN A 27 6.14 21.31 13.43
C ASN A 27 6.15 22.54 12.53
N VAL A 28 5.19 23.45 12.70
CA VAL A 28 5.04 24.63 11.83
C VAL A 28 6.20 25.62 12.00
N ASP A 29 6.63 25.91 13.21
CA ASP A 29 7.70 26.91 13.41
C ASP A 29 9.03 26.41 12.84
N ASP A 30 9.37 25.12 13.01
CA ASP A 30 10.53 24.48 12.36
C ASP A 30 10.42 24.49 10.83
N LEU A 31 9.21 24.22 10.29
CA LEU A 31 8.97 24.29 8.86
C LEU A 31 9.24 25.67 8.28
N ILE A 32 8.74 26.73 8.96
CA ILE A 32 8.93 28.11 8.52
C ILE A 32 10.41 28.51 8.59
N GLU A 33 11.13 28.09 9.63
CA GLU A 33 12.56 28.39 9.75
C GLU A 33 13.37 27.74 8.63
N LYS A 34 13.07 26.50 8.29
CA LYS A 34 13.69 25.81 7.17
C LYS A 34 13.32 26.45 5.81
N ALA A 35 12.04 26.83 5.65
CA ALA A 35 11.53 27.40 4.39
C ALA A 35 12.15 28.75 4.04
N LYS A 36 12.70 29.53 5.00
CA LYS A 36 13.44 30.77 4.74
C LYS A 36 14.67 30.58 3.85
N ASN A 37 15.21 29.36 3.79
CA ASN A 37 16.39 29.02 3.00
C ASN A 37 16.04 28.62 1.54
N LEU A 38 14.75 28.46 1.21
CA LEU A 38 14.32 28.19 -0.16
C LEU A 38 14.44 29.46 -1.01
N LYS A 39 15.04 29.31 -2.18
CA LYS A 39 15.27 30.42 -3.15
C LYS A 39 14.12 30.50 -4.15
N THR A 40 12.94 30.84 -3.69
CA THR A 40 11.73 30.84 -4.50
C THR A 40 10.90 32.12 -4.31
N GLU A 41 10.16 32.50 -5.34
CA GLU A 41 9.18 33.59 -5.26
C GLU A 41 7.86 33.11 -4.64
N LYS A 42 7.55 31.81 -4.76
CA LYS A 42 6.34 31.19 -4.25
C LYS A 42 6.65 29.86 -3.59
N TYR A 43 5.99 29.61 -2.49
CA TYR A 43 6.08 28.37 -1.74
C TYR A 43 4.92 27.43 -2.12
N VAL A 44 5.22 26.14 -2.32
CA VAL A 44 4.21 25.11 -2.51
C VAL A 44 4.15 24.26 -1.26
N LEU A 45 3.09 24.47 -0.46
CA LEU A 45 2.83 23.71 0.76
C LEU A 45 2.05 22.45 0.42
N LYS A 46 2.53 21.28 0.85
CA LYS A 46 1.93 19.97 0.57
C LYS A 46 1.75 19.16 1.86
N ALA A 47 0.53 18.70 2.11
CA ALA A 47 0.27 17.69 3.13
C ALA A 47 0.97 16.38 2.77
N GLN A 48 1.57 15.71 3.75
CA GLN A 48 2.23 14.42 3.57
C GLN A 48 1.36 13.32 4.17
N ILE A 49 0.58 12.67 3.32
CA ILE A 49 -0.20 11.47 3.61
C ILE A 49 0.03 10.44 2.50
N HIS A 50 -0.11 9.14 2.79
CA HIS A 50 0.05 8.08 1.80
C HIS A 50 -1.18 7.92 0.90
N ALA A 51 -1.67 9.03 0.34
CA ALA A 51 -2.82 9.04 -0.57
C ALA A 51 -2.63 10.06 -1.69
N GLY A 52 -3.13 9.71 -2.88
CA GLY A 52 -3.27 10.61 -4.01
C GLY A 52 -4.46 11.56 -3.88
N GLY A 53 -4.60 12.50 -4.85
CA GLY A 53 -5.72 13.44 -4.88
C GLY A 53 -5.66 14.56 -3.84
N ARG A 54 -4.52 14.74 -3.17
CA ARG A 54 -4.30 15.77 -2.14
C ARG A 54 -4.63 17.17 -2.62
N GLY A 55 -4.29 17.51 -3.88
CA GLY A 55 -4.58 18.81 -4.47
C GLY A 55 -6.09 19.12 -4.48
N LYS A 56 -6.92 18.18 -4.96
CA LYS A 56 -8.38 18.31 -4.98
C LYS A 56 -8.98 18.40 -3.58
N ALA A 57 -8.36 17.79 -2.57
CA ALA A 57 -8.77 17.81 -1.17
C ALA A 57 -8.27 19.06 -0.40
N GLY A 58 -7.57 19.99 -1.05
CA GLY A 58 -7.02 21.19 -0.41
C GLY A 58 -5.74 20.94 0.39
N GLY A 59 -5.08 19.80 0.18
CA GLY A 59 -3.81 19.43 0.79
C GLY A 59 -2.57 20.00 0.07
N VAL A 60 -2.76 20.77 -1.02
CA VAL A 60 -1.69 21.47 -1.74
C VAL A 60 -2.10 22.94 -1.90
N LYS A 61 -1.24 23.85 -1.49
CA LYS A 61 -1.48 25.30 -1.57
C LYS A 61 -0.23 26.01 -2.12
N ILE A 62 -0.45 26.99 -3.01
CA ILE A 62 0.60 27.88 -3.54
C ILE A 62 0.48 29.20 -2.80
N LEU A 63 1.57 29.69 -2.23
CA LEU A 63 1.61 30.79 -1.27
C LEU A 63 2.75 31.75 -1.67
N ASN A 64 2.52 33.06 -1.50
CA ASN A 64 3.44 34.08 -1.96
C ASN A 64 4.38 34.60 -0.87
N THR A 65 4.02 34.37 0.40
CA THR A 65 4.79 34.91 1.55
C THR A 65 4.96 33.84 2.63
N LEU A 66 5.98 34.02 3.47
CA LEU A 66 6.20 33.17 4.65
C LEU A 66 5.06 33.30 5.69
N GLU A 67 4.38 34.43 5.72
CA GLU A 67 3.23 34.64 6.60
C GLU A 67 2.02 33.81 6.12
N GLU A 68 1.71 33.86 4.83
CA GLU A 68 0.69 33.01 4.22
C GLU A 68 1.02 31.52 4.41
N LEU A 69 2.32 31.16 4.27
CA LEU A 69 2.80 29.80 4.51
C LEU A 69 2.54 29.37 5.96
N LYS A 70 2.90 30.21 6.94
CA LYS A 70 2.69 29.91 8.36
C LYS A 70 1.20 29.71 8.69
N ASN A 71 0.34 30.60 8.20
CA ASN A 71 -1.11 30.52 8.40
C ASN A 71 -1.69 29.24 7.79
N SER A 72 -1.34 28.95 6.54
CA SER A 72 -1.81 27.74 5.85
C SER A 72 -1.26 26.45 6.45
N ALA A 73 -0.02 26.46 6.96
CA ALA A 73 0.57 25.31 7.64
C ALA A 73 -0.15 25.00 8.97
N ASN A 74 -0.52 26.04 9.74
CA ASN A 74 -1.32 25.89 10.97
C ASN A 74 -2.72 25.34 10.70
N GLU A 75 -3.35 25.72 9.57
CA GLU A 75 -4.65 25.19 9.18
C GLU A 75 -4.59 23.75 8.71
N LEU A 76 -3.47 23.34 8.11
CA LEU A 76 -3.34 22.03 7.44
C LEU A 76 -2.79 20.94 8.37
N LEU A 77 -1.87 21.29 9.27
CA LEU A 77 -1.31 20.33 10.22
C LEU A 77 -2.37 19.93 11.25
N GLY A 78 -2.58 18.63 11.43
CA GLY A 78 -3.63 18.07 12.28
C GLY A 78 -5.01 17.98 11.62
N LYS A 79 -5.18 18.54 10.40
CA LYS A 79 -6.44 18.43 9.65
C LYS A 79 -6.59 17.03 9.05
N THR A 80 -7.80 16.48 9.07
CA THR A 80 -8.12 15.26 8.33
C THR A 80 -8.42 15.60 6.87
N LEU A 81 -7.67 15.03 5.95
CA LEU A 81 -7.92 15.12 4.52
C LEU A 81 -8.68 13.90 4.03
N VAL A 82 -9.77 14.13 3.31
CA VAL A 82 -10.56 13.09 2.64
C VAL A 82 -10.27 13.17 1.15
N THR A 83 -9.74 12.10 0.60
CA THR A 83 -9.49 11.93 -0.85
C THR A 83 -10.21 10.67 -1.32
N HIS A 84 -10.28 10.44 -2.62
CA HIS A 84 -10.83 9.19 -3.16
C HIS A 84 -10.06 7.93 -2.73
N GLN A 85 -8.79 8.08 -2.31
CA GLN A 85 -7.93 6.98 -1.86
C GLN A 85 -7.94 6.75 -0.34
N THR A 86 -8.32 7.76 0.46
CA THR A 86 -8.36 7.61 1.92
C THR A 86 -9.66 7.02 2.46
N GLY A 87 -10.68 6.91 1.62
CA GLY A 87 -12.03 6.61 2.07
C GLY A 87 -12.66 7.78 2.86
N PRO A 88 -13.91 7.60 3.35
CA PRO A 88 -14.68 8.67 4.01
C PRO A 88 -14.09 9.11 5.36
N GLU A 89 -13.32 8.26 6.02
CA GLU A 89 -12.69 8.58 7.31
C GLU A 89 -11.51 9.55 7.14
N GLY A 90 -10.91 9.60 5.95
CA GLY A 90 -9.78 10.46 5.65
C GLY A 90 -8.47 10.03 6.36
N ARG A 91 -7.44 10.89 6.25
CA ARG A 91 -6.16 10.75 6.96
C ARG A 91 -5.77 12.07 7.61
N GLU A 92 -5.31 12.00 8.84
CA GLU A 92 -4.80 13.17 9.57
C GLU A 92 -3.44 13.58 9.02
N VAL A 93 -3.27 14.87 8.74
CA VAL A 93 -2.01 15.43 8.28
C VAL A 93 -1.07 15.63 9.46
N LYS A 94 -0.11 14.75 9.63
CA LYS A 94 0.89 14.81 10.72
C LYS A 94 2.22 15.40 10.28
N ARG A 95 2.39 15.67 8.98
CA ARG A 95 3.63 16.10 8.36
C ARG A 95 3.36 17.02 7.18
N LEU A 96 4.14 18.08 7.06
CA LEU A 96 4.06 19.04 5.97
C LEU A 96 5.38 19.08 5.19
N TYR A 97 5.26 19.32 3.90
CA TYR A 97 6.38 19.53 3.00
C TYR A 97 6.19 20.86 2.26
N VAL A 98 7.23 21.66 2.18
CA VAL A 98 7.25 22.92 1.42
C VAL A 98 8.36 22.85 0.40
N GLU A 99 8.05 23.22 -0.83
CA GLU A 99 9.01 23.24 -1.91
C GLU A 99 8.93 24.55 -2.73
N GLU A 100 9.97 24.76 -3.51
CA GLU A 100 10.02 25.83 -4.50
C GLU A 100 8.98 25.62 -5.60
N SER A 101 8.33 26.68 -6.04
CA SER A 101 7.44 26.61 -7.20
C SER A 101 8.22 26.40 -8.50
N SER A 102 7.61 25.67 -9.44
CA SER A 102 8.17 25.43 -10.78
C SER A 102 7.35 26.16 -11.84
N ASN A 103 8.02 26.72 -12.86
CA ASN A 103 7.38 27.35 -14.02
C ASN A 103 7.00 26.27 -15.03
N ILE A 104 5.81 25.70 -14.89
CA ILE A 104 5.36 24.56 -15.69
C ILE A 104 5.05 25.02 -17.12
N GLU A 105 5.56 24.29 -18.12
CA GLU A 105 5.20 24.39 -19.52
C GLU A 105 4.29 23.24 -19.96
N LYS A 106 4.69 21.98 -19.64
CA LYS A 106 3.93 20.77 -19.91
C LYS A 106 3.94 19.83 -18.70
N GLU A 107 2.88 19.08 -18.53
CA GLU A 107 2.76 18.04 -17.50
C GLU A 107 2.61 16.68 -18.15
N PHE A 108 3.31 15.68 -17.60
CA PHE A 108 3.33 14.31 -18.08
C PHE A 108 3.06 13.36 -16.91
N TYR A 109 2.62 12.16 -17.24
CA TYR A 109 2.58 11.03 -16.34
C TYR A 109 3.72 10.06 -16.67
N LEU A 110 4.38 9.56 -15.63
CA LEU A 110 5.38 8.51 -15.75
C LEU A 110 5.30 7.57 -14.56
N SER A 111 5.21 6.26 -14.81
CA SER A 111 5.39 5.27 -13.76
C SER A 111 6.27 4.10 -14.22
N CYS A 112 6.88 3.43 -13.25
CA CYS A 112 7.66 2.22 -13.41
C CYS A 112 7.14 1.20 -12.40
N LEU A 113 6.79 -0.01 -12.85
CA LEU A 113 6.20 -1.05 -12.02
C LEU A 113 6.57 -2.46 -12.50
N VAL A 114 6.33 -3.46 -11.64
CA VAL A 114 6.49 -4.87 -12.00
C VAL A 114 5.25 -5.36 -12.76
N ASP A 115 5.41 -5.73 -14.03
CA ASP A 115 4.36 -6.44 -14.79
C ASP A 115 4.47 -7.95 -14.53
N ARG A 116 3.65 -8.42 -13.60
CA ARG A 116 3.64 -9.84 -13.20
C ARG A 116 3.20 -10.77 -14.31
N ALA A 117 2.35 -10.31 -15.22
CA ALA A 117 1.83 -11.14 -16.32
C ALA A 117 2.93 -11.51 -17.32
N SER A 118 3.85 -10.59 -17.61
CA SER A 118 4.98 -10.84 -18.52
C SER A 118 6.31 -11.10 -17.81
N SER A 119 6.36 -10.98 -16.47
CA SER A 119 7.60 -11.05 -15.67
C SER A 119 8.64 -10.02 -16.12
N LYS A 120 8.19 -8.82 -16.48
CA LYS A 120 9.01 -7.69 -16.95
C LYS A 120 8.79 -6.47 -16.07
N ILE A 121 9.65 -5.48 -16.26
CA ILE A 121 9.41 -4.13 -15.77
C ILE A 121 8.61 -3.39 -16.83
N ALA A 122 7.55 -2.68 -16.42
CA ALA A 122 6.76 -1.85 -17.30
C ALA A 122 6.91 -0.38 -16.93
N PHE A 123 7.20 0.44 -17.93
CA PHE A 123 7.02 1.88 -17.85
C PHE A 123 5.69 2.25 -18.48
N ILE A 124 4.91 3.07 -17.79
CA ILE A 124 3.68 3.66 -18.30
C ILE A 124 3.91 5.17 -18.40
N SER A 125 3.66 5.72 -19.56
CA SER A 125 3.83 7.14 -19.86
C SER A 125 2.62 7.73 -20.56
N SER A 126 2.31 9.00 -20.27
CA SER A 126 1.22 9.76 -20.89
C SER A 126 1.57 11.24 -20.99
N ASP A 127 1.03 11.90 -22.02
CA ASP A 127 1.06 13.37 -22.17
C ASP A 127 -0.03 14.06 -21.32
N GLN A 128 -0.75 13.31 -20.48
CA GLN A 128 -1.79 13.78 -19.58
C GLN A 128 -1.31 13.68 -18.13
N GLY A 129 -0.46 14.62 -17.70
CA GLY A 129 0.02 14.68 -16.33
C GLY A 129 -0.94 15.41 -15.37
N GLY A 130 -0.75 15.21 -14.07
CA GLY A 130 -1.56 15.84 -13.03
C GLY A 130 -3.00 15.30 -12.93
N MET A 131 -3.35 14.31 -13.74
CA MET A 131 -4.66 13.67 -13.79
C MET A 131 -4.60 12.26 -13.20
N ASP A 132 -5.80 11.71 -12.91
CA ASP A 132 -5.95 10.30 -12.56
C ASP A 132 -5.71 9.43 -13.80
N ILE A 133 -4.68 8.58 -13.76
CA ILE A 133 -4.27 7.79 -14.93
C ILE A 133 -5.31 6.72 -15.30
N GLU A 134 -6.08 6.22 -14.35
CA GLU A 134 -7.16 5.26 -14.58
C GLU A 134 -8.31 5.93 -15.35
N GLU A 135 -8.60 7.21 -15.08
CA GLU A 135 -9.55 8.00 -15.85
C GLU A 135 -9.06 8.21 -17.28
N VAL A 136 -7.78 8.53 -17.46
CA VAL A 136 -7.16 8.65 -18.79
C VAL A 136 -7.21 7.32 -19.53
N ALA A 137 -6.89 6.20 -18.86
CA ALA A 137 -6.92 4.86 -19.45
C ALA A 137 -8.32 4.45 -19.95
N SER A 138 -9.35 4.87 -19.24
CA SER A 138 -10.74 4.55 -19.60
C SER A 138 -11.31 5.44 -20.72
N SER A 139 -10.93 6.73 -20.74
CA SER A 139 -11.49 7.73 -21.66
C SER A 139 -10.66 7.93 -22.93
N ASN A 140 -9.32 7.87 -22.83
CA ASN A 140 -8.37 8.14 -23.90
C ASN A 140 -7.19 7.15 -23.89
N PRO A 141 -7.41 5.85 -24.09
CA PRO A 141 -6.36 4.82 -23.97
C PRO A 141 -5.19 5.04 -24.94
N GLU A 142 -5.40 5.73 -26.07
CA GLU A 142 -4.36 6.09 -27.04
C GLU A 142 -3.35 7.11 -26.49
N LYS A 143 -3.69 7.79 -25.39
CA LYS A 143 -2.82 8.71 -24.67
C LYS A 143 -1.87 8.02 -23.69
N ILE A 144 -1.88 6.69 -23.65
CA ILE A 144 -1.03 5.91 -22.76
C ILE A 144 -0.12 5.00 -23.58
N ILE A 145 1.17 5.06 -23.29
CA ILE A 145 2.16 4.11 -23.82
C ILE A 145 2.63 3.22 -22.67
N THR A 146 2.59 1.90 -22.89
CA THR A 146 3.21 0.92 -22.00
C THR A 146 4.41 0.29 -22.68
N THR A 147 5.60 0.55 -22.14
CA THR A 147 6.85 -0.04 -22.61
C THR A 147 7.31 -1.12 -21.62
N LYS A 148 7.41 -2.36 -22.09
CA LYS A 148 7.86 -3.50 -21.27
C LYS A 148 9.34 -3.75 -21.53
N VAL A 149 10.11 -3.75 -20.45
CA VAL A 149 11.56 -3.88 -20.46
C VAL A 149 11.98 -5.18 -19.78
N ASP A 150 12.87 -5.93 -20.42
CA ASP A 150 13.46 -7.11 -19.79
C ASP A 150 14.39 -6.70 -18.64
N ILE A 151 14.40 -7.53 -17.58
CA ILE A 151 15.27 -7.27 -16.44
C ILE A 151 16.72 -7.45 -16.87
N ALA A 152 17.49 -6.37 -16.81
CA ALA A 152 18.91 -6.29 -17.15
C ALA A 152 19.63 -5.38 -16.16
N GLU A 153 20.96 -5.34 -16.22
CA GLU A 153 21.74 -4.43 -15.39
C GLU A 153 21.45 -2.97 -15.72
N GLU A 154 21.24 -2.66 -17.00
CA GLU A 154 20.90 -1.31 -17.50
C GLU A 154 19.76 -1.40 -18.51
N ILE A 155 18.92 -0.38 -18.55
CA ILE A 155 17.88 -0.20 -19.58
C ILE A 155 18.52 0.37 -20.85
N SER A 156 18.10 -0.12 -22.02
CA SER A 156 18.62 0.34 -23.32
C SER A 156 18.14 1.74 -23.69
N ASP A 157 18.92 2.46 -24.50
CA ASP A 157 18.52 3.76 -25.03
C ASP A 157 17.24 3.67 -25.88
N SER A 158 17.07 2.60 -26.65
CA SER A 158 15.86 2.38 -27.44
C SER A 158 14.61 2.18 -26.61
N ASP A 159 14.74 1.51 -25.45
CA ASP A 159 13.62 1.37 -24.51
C ASP A 159 13.29 2.72 -23.86
N CYS A 160 14.31 3.49 -23.44
CA CYS A 160 14.13 4.86 -22.94
C CYS A 160 13.41 5.74 -23.95
N GLU A 161 13.83 5.71 -25.23
CA GLU A 161 13.17 6.46 -26.30
C GLU A 161 11.71 6.05 -26.49
N SER A 162 11.42 4.76 -26.37
CA SER A 162 10.05 4.23 -26.46
C SER A 162 9.17 4.75 -25.33
N VAL A 163 9.70 4.81 -24.10
CA VAL A 163 8.99 5.35 -22.93
C VAL A 163 8.64 6.83 -23.11
N ILE A 164 9.60 7.65 -23.58
CA ILE A 164 9.40 9.11 -23.64
C ILE A 164 8.77 9.59 -24.95
N LYS A 165 8.49 8.70 -25.89
CA LYS A 165 7.97 9.03 -27.23
C LYS A 165 6.71 9.92 -27.18
N ILE A 166 5.82 9.67 -26.24
CA ILE A 166 4.54 10.40 -26.12
C ILE A 166 4.72 11.83 -25.60
N PHE A 167 5.86 12.16 -24.99
CA PHE A 167 6.10 13.49 -24.39
C PHE A 167 6.38 14.57 -25.44
N ASP A 168 6.73 14.19 -26.65
CA ASP A 168 7.05 15.10 -27.77
C ASP A 168 8.01 16.22 -27.34
N LEU A 169 9.21 15.79 -26.89
CA LEU A 169 10.24 16.66 -26.32
C LEU A 169 11.23 17.12 -27.41
N ASN A 170 11.78 18.35 -27.26
CA ASN A 170 12.94 18.79 -28.01
C ASN A 170 14.20 18.02 -27.61
N SER A 171 15.30 18.19 -28.37
CA SER A 171 16.56 17.44 -28.19
C SER A 171 17.07 17.48 -26.74
N ASP A 172 17.21 18.67 -26.16
CA ASP A 172 17.79 18.83 -24.82
C ASP A 172 16.94 18.25 -23.72
N ALA A 173 15.63 18.41 -23.81
CA ALA A 173 14.67 17.81 -22.87
C ALA A 173 14.57 16.28 -23.05
N LYS A 174 14.73 15.79 -24.29
CA LYS A 174 14.78 14.35 -24.60
C LYS A 174 15.97 13.69 -23.90
N ASP A 175 17.17 14.27 -23.98
CA ASP A 175 18.37 13.73 -23.34
C ASP A 175 18.21 13.69 -21.81
N GLN A 176 17.63 14.74 -21.21
CA GLN A 176 17.31 14.77 -19.78
C GLN A 176 16.30 13.68 -19.40
N ALA A 177 15.26 13.48 -20.21
CA ALA A 177 14.24 12.46 -19.96
C ALA A 177 14.83 11.04 -20.07
N ILE A 178 15.71 10.76 -21.02
CA ILE A 178 16.43 9.48 -21.13
C ILE A 178 17.26 9.22 -19.85
N LEU A 179 18.01 10.22 -19.39
CA LEU A 179 18.77 10.11 -18.14
C LEU A 179 17.87 9.85 -16.94
N LEU A 180 16.71 10.49 -16.88
CA LEU A 180 15.71 10.25 -15.82
C LEU A 180 15.18 8.82 -15.86
N ILE A 181 14.81 8.28 -17.03
CA ILE A 181 14.35 6.89 -17.18
C ILE A 181 15.42 5.92 -16.68
N LYS A 182 16.68 6.11 -17.07
CA LYS A 182 17.81 5.29 -16.58
C LYS A 182 17.97 5.38 -15.06
N SER A 183 17.82 6.58 -14.49
CA SER A 183 17.90 6.82 -13.05
C SER A 183 16.77 6.12 -12.30
N ILE A 184 15.51 6.21 -12.78
CA ILE A 184 14.37 5.54 -12.21
C ILE A 184 14.53 4.02 -12.29
N TYR A 185 14.95 3.50 -13.45
CA TYR A 185 15.20 2.06 -13.63
C TYR A 185 16.25 1.54 -12.65
N LYS A 186 17.39 2.23 -12.56
CA LYS A 186 18.46 1.88 -11.62
C LYS A 186 18.00 1.92 -10.17
N MET A 187 17.27 2.96 -9.77
CA MET A 187 16.65 3.06 -8.45
C MET A 187 15.71 1.90 -8.22
N PHE A 188 14.79 1.64 -9.15
CA PHE A 188 13.77 0.60 -9.06
C PHE A 188 14.37 -0.78 -8.78
N ILE A 189 15.39 -1.18 -9.56
CA ILE A 189 16.08 -2.47 -9.38
C ILE A 189 16.88 -2.51 -8.08
N SER A 190 17.67 -1.47 -7.79
CA SER A 190 18.62 -1.50 -6.67
C SER A 190 17.97 -1.33 -5.30
N THR A 191 16.72 -0.89 -5.24
CA THR A 191 15.97 -0.68 -3.99
C THR A 191 14.81 -1.65 -3.79
N ASP A 192 14.63 -2.61 -4.70
CA ASP A 192 13.47 -3.49 -4.73
C ASP A 192 12.14 -2.71 -4.69
N ALA A 193 12.05 -1.65 -5.45
CA ALA A 193 10.79 -0.94 -5.59
C ALA A 193 9.78 -1.78 -6.37
N ASN A 194 8.51 -1.74 -5.95
CA ASN A 194 7.38 -2.34 -6.66
C ASN A 194 6.74 -1.37 -7.63
N MET A 195 6.80 -0.08 -7.29
CA MET A 195 6.21 0.99 -8.08
C MET A 195 6.95 2.30 -7.79
N VAL A 196 7.22 3.04 -8.85
CA VAL A 196 7.60 4.44 -8.83
C VAL A 196 6.62 5.17 -9.74
N GLU A 197 5.94 6.18 -9.22
CA GLU A 197 5.02 7.02 -9.98
C GLU A 197 5.46 8.48 -9.84
N VAL A 198 5.55 9.18 -10.95
CA VAL A 198 5.81 10.62 -11.03
C VAL A 198 4.62 11.27 -11.73
N ASN A 199 3.80 11.98 -10.97
CA ASN A 199 2.56 12.57 -11.47
C ASN A 199 2.22 13.89 -10.78
N PRO A 200 2.56 15.04 -11.41
CA PRO A 200 3.16 15.15 -12.73
C PRO A 200 4.70 15.06 -12.77
N LEU A 201 5.22 14.51 -13.84
CA LEU A 201 6.53 14.84 -14.38
C LEU A 201 6.36 16.10 -15.24
N ILE A 202 7.22 17.10 -15.12
CA ILE A 202 7.02 18.34 -15.84
C ILE A 202 8.19 18.70 -16.75
N LEU A 203 7.86 19.37 -17.84
CA LEU A 203 8.80 20.22 -18.57
C LEU A 203 8.60 21.65 -18.06
N THR A 204 9.66 22.28 -17.59
CA THR A 204 9.62 23.70 -17.18
C THR A 204 9.86 24.63 -18.37
N LYS A 205 9.46 25.90 -18.26
CA LYS A 205 9.73 26.93 -19.28
C LYS A 205 11.21 27.15 -19.50
N GLU A 206 12.05 26.77 -18.54
CA GLU A 206 13.51 26.81 -18.64
C GLU A 206 14.09 25.56 -19.33
N GLY A 207 13.23 24.67 -19.85
CA GLY A 207 13.62 23.47 -20.58
C GLY A 207 14.14 22.32 -19.70
N LYS A 208 13.77 22.27 -18.41
CA LYS A 208 14.17 21.20 -17.49
C LYS A 208 13.07 20.15 -17.32
N ILE A 209 13.46 18.88 -17.25
CA ILE A 209 12.60 17.77 -16.86
C ILE A 209 12.68 17.59 -15.35
N VAL A 210 11.55 17.75 -14.63
CA VAL A 210 11.52 17.79 -13.16
C VAL A 210 10.42 16.88 -12.64
N CYS A 211 10.75 16.04 -11.64
CA CYS A 211 9.77 15.23 -10.90
C CYS A 211 9.07 16.11 -9.85
N LEU A 212 7.84 16.56 -10.16
CA LEU A 212 7.13 17.52 -9.31
C LEU A 212 6.36 16.85 -8.18
N ASP A 213 5.78 15.69 -8.40
CA ASP A 213 5.21 14.83 -7.37
C ASP A 213 5.65 13.39 -7.60
N ALA A 214 5.94 12.67 -6.52
CA ALA A 214 6.46 11.33 -6.61
C ALA A 214 5.87 10.43 -5.52
N LYS A 215 5.50 9.21 -5.93
CA LYS A 215 5.06 8.13 -5.05
C LYS A 215 5.93 6.91 -5.30
N VAL A 216 6.46 6.33 -4.23
CA VAL A 216 7.29 5.14 -4.30
C VAL A 216 6.77 4.09 -3.33
N ASN A 217 6.68 2.87 -3.82
CA ASN A 217 6.38 1.68 -3.02
C ASN A 217 7.50 0.67 -3.16
N PHE A 218 7.93 0.09 -2.03
CA PHE A 218 8.97 -0.95 -1.98
C PHE A 218 8.38 -2.31 -1.64
N ASP A 219 9.03 -3.36 -2.10
CA ASP A 219 8.69 -4.73 -1.70
C ASP A 219 8.99 -4.93 -0.22
N SER A 220 7.94 -5.13 0.57
CA SER A 220 8.09 -5.35 2.02
C SER A 220 8.88 -6.61 2.35
N ASN A 221 8.90 -7.61 1.44
CA ASN A 221 9.68 -8.84 1.62
C ASN A 221 11.19 -8.63 1.42
N ALA A 222 11.59 -7.52 0.78
CA ALA A 222 12.99 -7.19 0.53
C ALA A 222 13.59 -6.21 1.56
N LEU A 223 12.78 -5.62 2.45
CA LEU A 223 13.22 -4.58 3.39
C LEU A 223 14.36 -5.04 4.32
N PHE A 224 14.47 -6.34 4.61
CA PHE A 224 15.55 -6.88 5.44
C PHE A 224 16.94 -6.57 4.88
N ARG A 225 17.07 -6.33 3.58
CA ARG A 225 18.31 -5.94 2.90
C ARG A 225 18.44 -4.44 2.60
N HIS A 226 17.42 -3.65 2.99
CA HIS A 226 17.35 -2.20 2.82
C HIS A 226 17.01 -1.49 4.14
N PRO A 227 17.87 -1.56 5.17
CA PRO A 227 17.59 -0.97 6.47
C PRO A 227 17.34 0.54 6.40
N GLU A 228 18.04 1.25 5.50
CA GLU A 228 17.89 2.69 5.28
C GLU A 228 16.50 3.05 4.67
N ILE A 229 15.90 2.13 3.91
CA ILE A 229 14.52 2.29 3.40
C ILE A 229 13.52 1.94 4.49
N GLN A 230 13.80 0.90 5.27
CA GLN A 230 12.94 0.50 6.38
C GLN A 230 12.77 1.61 7.43
N GLU A 231 13.82 2.42 7.67
CA GLU A 231 13.77 3.58 8.57
C GLU A 231 12.82 4.69 8.09
N LEU A 232 12.45 4.71 6.80
CA LEU A 232 11.51 5.68 6.24
C LEU A 232 10.04 5.33 6.51
N ARG A 233 9.77 4.15 7.07
CA ARG A 233 8.42 3.67 7.35
C ARG A 233 7.70 4.58 8.34
N ASP A 234 6.47 4.98 8.01
CA ASP A 234 5.60 5.74 8.89
C ASP A 234 4.41 4.89 9.34
N LEU A 235 4.49 4.37 10.56
CA LEU A 235 3.43 3.53 11.14
C LEU A 235 2.10 4.27 11.33
N ASN A 236 2.09 5.61 11.35
CA ASN A 236 0.84 6.37 11.45
C ASN A 236 0.02 6.34 10.15
N GLU A 237 0.63 5.97 9.04
CA GLU A 237 -0.02 5.86 7.73
C GLU A 237 -0.51 4.44 7.42
N GLU A 238 -0.15 3.46 8.24
CA GLU A 238 -0.57 2.06 8.10
C GLU A 238 -1.84 1.76 8.91
N ASP A 239 -2.50 0.66 8.60
CA ASP A 239 -3.63 0.19 9.42
C ASP A 239 -3.13 -0.31 10.77
N PRO A 240 -3.67 0.19 11.90
CA PRO A 240 -3.23 -0.23 13.24
C PRO A 240 -3.38 -1.74 13.47
N THR A 241 -4.35 -2.37 12.83
CA THR A 241 -4.61 -3.81 12.95
C THR A 241 -3.54 -4.62 12.22
N GLU A 242 -3.10 -4.13 11.04
CA GLU A 242 -1.99 -4.75 10.29
C GLU A 242 -0.66 -4.60 11.03
N ILE A 243 -0.43 -3.44 11.66
CA ILE A 243 0.74 -3.22 12.51
C ILE A 243 0.73 -4.20 13.70
N GLU A 244 -0.41 -4.35 14.37
CA GLU A 244 -0.53 -5.29 15.49
C GLU A 244 -0.28 -6.73 15.05
N ALA A 245 -0.84 -7.14 13.90
CA ALA A 245 -0.62 -8.46 13.33
C ALA A 245 0.87 -8.74 13.04
N SER A 246 1.58 -7.74 12.54
CA SER A 246 3.01 -7.87 12.22
C SER A 246 3.88 -8.13 13.45
N LYS A 247 3.50 -7.64 14.63
CA LYS A 247 4.21 -7.92 15.90
C LYS A 247 4.15 -9.38 16.32
N HIS A 248 3.12 -10.09 15.84
CA HIS A 248 2.91 -11.53 16.08
C HIS A 248 3.33 -12.39 14.90
N ASP A 249 3.99 -11.83 13.92
CA ASP A 249 4.42 -12.54 12.71
C ASP A 249 3.24 -13.21 11.99
N LEU A 250 2.13 -12.46 11.89
CA LEU A 250 0.90 -12.83 11.19
C LEU A 250 0.79 -12.04 9.89
N ALA A 251 0.52 -12.72 8.78
CA ALA A 251 0.17 -12.07 7.52
C ALA A 251 -1.32 -11.70 7.56
N TYR A 252 -1.62 -10.43 7.78
CA TYR A 252 -2.98 -9.89 7.91
C TYR A 252 -3.19 -8.73 6.96
N ILE A 253 -4.37 -8.71 6.31
CA ILE A 253 -4.85 -7.59 5.51
C ILE A 253 -6.31 -7.36 5.90
N LYS A 254 -6.65 -6.12 6.28
CA LYS A 254 -8.02 -5.73 6.56
C LYS A 254 -8.83 -5.59 5.28
N LEU A 255 -10.09 -6.08 5.31
CA LEU A 255 -11.07 -5.95 4.23
C LEU A 255 -12.41 -5.45 4.81
N ASP A 256 -13.37 -5.13 3.93
CA ASP A 256 -14.62 -4.47 4.34
C ASP A 256 -15.79 -5.44 4.63
N GLY A 257 -15.51 -6.73 4.73
CA GLY A 257 -16.55 -7.75 4.92
C GLY A 257 -17.01 -7.96 6.35
N SER A 258 -17.79 -9.05 6.56
CA SER A 258 -18.38 -9.41 7.84
C SER A 258 -17.98 -10.77 8.36
N ILE A 259 -17.23 -11.56 7.59
CA ILE A 259 -16.75 -12.89 8.01
C ILE A 259 -15.23 -12.81 8.23
N GLY A 260 -14.82 -12.95 9.49
CA GLY A 260 -13.42 -13.08 9.86
C GLY A 260 -12.85 -14.40 9.36
N CYS A 261 -11.64 -14.37 8.77
CA CYS A 261 -10.97 -15.56 8.23
C CYS A 261 -9.68 -15.83 9.00
N MET A 262 -9.47 -17.08 9.41
CA MET A 262 -8.22 -17.59 9.98
C MET A 262 -7.80 -18.85 9.25
N VAL A 263 -6.65 -18.84 8.58
CA VAL A 263 -6.23 -19.92 7.68
C VAL A 263 -4.74 -20.16 7.87
N ASN A 264 -4.26 -21.35 7.57
CA ASN A 264 -2.83 -21.66 7.49
C ASN A 264 -2.43 -21.88 6.03
N GLY A 265 -1.80 -20.87 5.48
CA GLY A 265 -1.31 -20.83 4.10
C GLY A 265 -2.07 -19.85 3.20
N ALA A 266 -1.34 -18.98 2.54
CA ALA A 266 -1.88 -17.87 1.74
C ALA A 266 -2.82 -18.33 0.61
N GLY A 267 -2.48 -19.42 -0.10
CA GLY A 267 -3.33 -19.97 -1.15
C GLY A 267 -4.68 -20.48 -0.61
N LEU A 268 -4.66 -21.13 0.56
CA LEU A 268 -5.88 -21.59 1.22
C LEU A 268 -6.71 -20.40 1.74
N ALA A 269 -6.06 -19.33 2.20
CA ALA A 269 -6.75 -18.10 2.61
C ALA A 269 -7.47 -17.45 1.43
N MET A 270 -6.83 -17.32 0.28
CA MET A 270 -7.47 -16.81 -0.93
C MET A 270 -8.67 -17.65 -1.35
N ALA A 271 -8.52 -18.99 -1.41
CA ALA A 271 -9.62 -19.88 -1.73
C ALA A 271 -10.78 -19.80 -0.72
N THR A 272 -10.47 -19.55 0.56
CA THR A 272 -11.49 -19.37 1.61
C THR A 272 -12.25 -18.05 1.41
N MET A 273 -11.57 -16.98 1.04
CA MET A 273 -12.21 -15.70 0.72
C MET A 273 -13.10 -15.81 -0.52
N ASP A 274 -12.61 -16.48 -1.57
CA ASP A 274 -13.37 -16.66 -2.81
C ASP A 274 -14.67 -17.44 -2.59
N ILE A 275 -14.63 -18.52 -1.82
CA ILE A 275 -15.85 -19.29 -1.56
C ILE A 275 -16.84 -18.52 -0.68
N ILE A 276 -16.39 -17.71 0.27
CA ILE A 276 -17.27 -16.81 1.05
C ILE A 276 -18.02 -15.86 0.10
N LYS A 277 -17.33 -15.28 -0.87
CA LYS A 277 -17.93 -14.41 -1.90
C LYS A 277 -18.92 -15.17 -2.78
N LEU A 278 -18.60 -16.39 -3.16
CA LEU A 278 -19.50 -17.24 -3.94
C LEU A 278 -20.84 -17.49 -3.21
N TYR A 279 -20.83 -17.53 -1.87
CA TYR A 279 -22.02 -17.63 -1.03
C TYR A 279 -22.68 -16.28 -0.69
N GLY A 280 -22.26 -15.20 -1.36
CA GLY A 280 -22.90 -13.87 -1.29
C GLY A 280 -22.57 -13.07 -0.04
N LYS A 281 -21.44 -13.33 0.59
CA LYS A 281 -20.90 -12.55 1.70
C LYS A 281 -19.48 -12.10 1.41
N GLU A 282 -19.00 -11.11 2.16
CA GLU A 282 -17.64 -10.57 2.00
C GLU A 282 -16.75 -10.96 3.19
N PRO A 283 -15.49 -11.36 2.93
CA PRO A 283 -14.50 -11.60 3.98
C PRO A 283 -14.08 -10.26 4.63
N ALA A 284 -13.94 -10.27 5.96
CA ALA A 284 -13.50 -9.11 6.74
C ALA A 284 -11.97 -8.93 6.73
N ASN A 285 -11.25 -10.00 6.42
CA ASN A 285 -9.78 -9.98 6.39
C ASN A 285 -9.21 -11.15 5.59
N PHE A 286 -7.99 -10.95 5.09
CA PHE A 286 -7.05 -12.03 4.82
C PHE A 286 -6.26 -12.27 6.11
N LEU A 287 -6.07 -13.53 6.52
CA LEU A 287 -5.16 -13.88 7.61
C LEU A 287 -4.57 -15.27 7.42
N ASP A 288 -3.24 -15.31 7.33
CA ASP A 288 -2.46 -16.54 7.32
C ASP A 288 -1.66 -16.63 8.62
N VAL A 289 -1.98 -17.64 9.44
CA VAL A 289 -1.25 -17.91 10.69
C VAL A 289 0.07 -18.65 10.46
N GLY A 290 0.34 -19.07 9.22
CA GLY A 290 1.52 -19.82 8.85
C GLY A 290 1.50 -21.29 9.29
N GLY A 291 2.52 -22.03 8.86
CA GLY A 291 2.65 -23.47 9.13
C GLY A 291 3.11 -23.82 10.56
N GLY A 292 3.42 -22.85 11.41
CA GLY A 292 3.93 -23.03 12.78
C GLY A 292 3.10 -22.32 13.85
N ALA A 293 1.76 -22.18 13.66
CA ALA A 293 0.92 -21.42 14.56
C ALA A 293 0.90 -21.98 15.98
N SER A 294 1.52 -21.25 16.91
CA SER A 294 1.43 -21.52 18.35
C SER A 294 0.07 -21.04 18.92
N LYS A 295 -0.25 -21.46 20.14
CA LYS A 295 -1.43 -20.96 20.86
C LYS A 295 -1.45 -19.42 20.92
N GLU A 296 -0.28 -18.81 21.14
CA GLU A 296 -0.12 -17.36 21.24
C GLU A 296 -0.45 -16.66 19.92
N LYS A 297 0.02 -17.20 18.78
CA LYS A 297 -0.34 -16.70 17.44
C LYS A 297 -1.84 -16.81 17.16
N VAL A 298 -2.45 -17.94 17.49
CA VAL A 298 -3.89 -18.15 17.34
C VAL A 298 -4.69 -17.19 18.22
N SER A 299 -4.27 -16.98 19.46
CA SER A 299 -4.90 -16.03 20.39
C SER A 299 -4.79 -14.58 19.87
N ALA A 300 -3.62 -14.18 19.37
CA ALA A 300 -3.40 -12.88 18.75
C ALA A 300 -4.30 -12.70 17.52
N ALA A 301 -4.37 -13.73 16.64
CA ALA A 301 -5.20 -13.71 15.45
C ALA A 301 -6.70 -13.51 15.80
N PHE A 302 -7.23 -14.20 16.81
CA PHE A 302 -8.61 -13.97 17.28
C PHE A 302 -8.83 -12.55 17.78
N LYS A 303 -7.92 -12.02 18.62
CA LYS A 303 -8.01 -10.65 19.14
C LYS A 303 -8.04 -9.62 18.02
N ILE A 304 -7.20 -9.82 17.01
CA ILE A 304 -7.13 -8.97 15.83
C ILE A 304 -8.43 -9.02 15.03
N ILE A 305 -8.93 -10.22 14.71
CA ILE A 305 -10.19 -10.38 13.96
C ILE A 305 -11.36 -9.74 14.72
N LEU A 306 -11.46 -10.00 16.04
CA LEU A 306 -12.56 -9.51 16.87
C LEU A 306 -12.46 -8.01 17.22
N SER A 307 -11.34 -7.36 16.97
CA SER A 307 -11.21 -5.91 17.10
C SER A 307 -12.01 -5.18 16.03
N ASP A 308 -12.28 -5.82 14.89
CA ASP A 308 -13.17 -5.28 13.86
C ASP A 308 -14.64 -5.51 14.23
N LYS A 309 -15.34 -4.41 14.49
CA LYS A 309 -16.76 -4.41 14.87
C LYS A 309 -17.71 -4.90 13.77
N ASN A 310 -17.24 -4.97 12.52
CA ASN A 310 -18.01 -5.47 11.38
C ASN A 310 -18.04 -7.00 11.36
N VAL A 311 -17.14 -7.67 12.07
CA VAL A 311 -17.08 -9.14 12.10
C VAL A 311 -18.28 -9.71 12.86
N LYS A 312 -19.11 -10.48 12.14
CA LYS A 312 -20.32 -11.15 12.66
C LYS A 312 -20.14 -12.64 12.87
N GLY A 313 -19.08 -13.23 12.33
CA GLY A 313 -18.72 -14.63 12.49
C GLY A 313 -17.32 -14.90 12.01
N ILE A 314 -16.72 -16.00 12.42
CA ILE A 314 -15.35 -16.37 12.10
C ILE A 314 -15.33 -17.75 11.42
N LEU A 315 -14.65 -17.85 10.29
CA LEU A 315 -14.35 -19.10 9.60
C LEU A 315 -12.86 -19.43 9.77
N ILE A 316 -12.61 -20.55 10.46
CA ILE A 316 -11.28 -21.15 10.57
C ILE A 316 -11.19 -22.29 9.56
N ASN A 317 -10.24 -22.20 8.65
CA ASN A 317 -10.00 -23.22 7.63
C ASN A 317 -8.54 -23.67 7.66
N ILE A 318 -8.33 -24.88 8.19
CA ILE A 318 -6.99 -25.43 8.43
C ILE A 318 -6.77 -26.66 7.57
N PHE A 319 -5.62 -26.68 6.90
CA PHE A 319 -5.11 -27.86 6.24
C PHE A 319 -3.81 -28.31 6.93
N GLY A 320 -3.89 -29.41 7.67
CA GLY A 320 -2.75 -30.03 8.34
C GLY A 320 -1.80 -30.68 7.33
N GLY A 321 -0.62 -30.13 7.23
CA GLY A 321 0.51 -30.71 6.51
C GLY A 321 1.62 -31.09 7.51
N ILE A 322 2.68 -30.30 7.53
CA ILE A 322 3.74 -30.35 8.56
C ILE A 322 3.12 -30.03 9.94
N MET A 323 2.22 -29.06 9.98
CA MET A 323 1.41 -28.80 11.17
C MET A 323 0.26 -29.79 11.28
N ARG A 324 0.05 -30.31 12.50
CA ARG A 324 -0.99 -31.27 12.81
C ARG A 324 -2.28 -30.58 13.25
N CYS A 325 -3.41 -31.08 12.75
CA CYS A 325 -4.73 -30.52 13.06
C CYS A 325 -5.10 -30.61 14.56
N ASP A 326 -4.64 -31.64 15.29
CA ASP A 326 -4.89 -31.80 16.71
C ASP A 326 -4.21 -30.68 17.54
N VAL A 327 -2.99 -30.31 17.21
CA VAL A 327 -2.27 -29.21 17.87
C VAL A 327 -2.96 -27.87 17.62
N LEU A 328 -3.36 -27.62 16.39
CA LEU A 328 -4.11 -26.41 16.03
C LEU A 328 -5.49 -26.35 16.67
N ALA A 329 -6.23 -27.44 16.65
CA ALA A 329 -7.53 -27.53 17.29
C ALA A 329 -7.45 -27.22 18.79
N GLN A 330 -6.42 -27.73 19.48
CA GLN A 330 -6.18 -27.40 20.89
C GLN A 330 -5.86 -25.90 21.06
N GLY A 331 -5.01 -25.33 20.22
CA GLY A 331 -4.72 -23.89 20.24
C GLY A 331 -5.95 -23.03 20.02
N VAL A 332 -6.81 -23.41 19.08
CA VAL A 332 -8.10 -22.72 18.81
C VAL A 332 -9.01 -22.80 20.03
N VAL A 333 -9.18 -23.98 20.64
CA VAL A 333 -10.02 -24.18 21.83
C VAL A 333 -9.52 -23.36 23.01
N ASP A 334 -8.21 -23.37 23.25
CA ASP A 334 -7.62 -22.65 24.38
C ASP A 334 -7.75 -21.13 24.19
N ALA A 335 -7.46 -20.63 23.00
CA ALA A 335 -7.62 -19.21 22.66
C ALA A 335 -9.09 -18.77 22.71
N ALA A 336 -10.00 -19.57 22.17
CA ALA A 336 -11.43 -19.27 22.19
C ALA A 336 -12.02 -19.19 23.62
N LYS A 337 -11.56 -20.06 24.53
CA LYS A 337 -11.92 -20.01 25.94
C LYS A 337 -11.38 -18.79 26.66
N GLU A 338 -10.13 -18.43 26.38
CA GLU A 338 -9.46 -17.27 26.99
C GLU A 338 -10.13 -15.95 26.60
N ILE A 339 -10.55 -15.83 25.33
CA ILE A 339 -11.08 -14.58 24.77
C ILE A 339 -12.60 -14.47 24.95
N ASN A 340 -13.29 -15.57 25.26
CA ASN A 340 -14.76 -15.65 25.39
C ASN A 340 -15.47 -15.15 24.11
N ILE A 341 -15.24 -15.85 22.99
CA ILE A 341 -15.76 -15.48 21.67
C ILE A 341 -17.29 -15.46 21.69
N SER A 342 -17.88 -14.34 21.28
CA SER A 342 -19.32 -14.10 21.27
C SER A 342 -19.99 -14.30 19.90
N VAL A 343 -19.20 -14.41 18.83
CA VAL A 343 -19.69 -14.59 17.47
C VAL A 343 -19.67 -16.07 17.06
N PRO A 344 -20.50 -16.51 16.11
CA PRO A 344 -20.43 -17.86 15.56
C PRO A 344 -19.05 -18.22 15.04
N LEU A 345 -18.58 -19.41 15.38
CA LEU A 345 -17.28 -19.93 14.97
C LEU A 345 -17.46 -21.23 14.19
N VAL A 346 -17.13 -21.19 12.91
CA VAL A 346 -17.12 -22.39 12.04
C VAL A 346 -15.68 -22.85 11.84
N VAL A 347 -15.43 -24.14 12.05
CA VAL A 347 -14.07 -24.71 11.93
C VAL A 347 -14.07 -25.88 10.94
N ARG A 348 -13.22 -25.78 9.93
CA ARG A 348 -12.91 -26.87 9.01
C ARG A 348 -11.48 -27.31 9.20
N LEU A 349 -11.29 -28.59 9.46
CA LEU A 349 -10.00 -29.26 9.55
C LEU A 349 -9.85 -30.31 8.44
N ALA A 350 -8.69 -30.37 7.80
CA ALA A 350 -8.33 -31.44 6.89
C ALA A 350 -6.84 -31.74 6.99
N GLY A 351 -6.39 -32.90 6.51
CA GLY A 351 -4.99 -33.29 6.52
C GLY A 351 -4.56 -34.09 7.77
N THR A 352 -3.31 -33.92 8.19
CA THR A 352 -2.70 -34.73 9.27
C THR A 352 -3.43 -34.57 10.59
N ASN A 353 -3.86 -35.68 11.20
CA ASN A 353 -4.57 -35.75 12.49
C ASN A 353 -5.89 -34.98 12.52
N PHE A 354 -6.61 -34.88 11.39
CA PHE A 354 -7.87 -34.13 11.35
C PHE A 354 -8.97 -34.78 12.23
N LYS A 355 -8.99 -36.13 12.38
CA LYS A 355 -9.97 -36.83 13.22
C LYS A 355 -9.78 -36.49 14.68
N GLU A 356 -8.53 -36.52 15.14
CA GLU A 356 -8.15 -36.15 16.51
C GLU A 356 -8.49 -34.69 16.78
N GLY A 357 -8.12 -33.80 15.84
CA GLY A 357 -8.45 -32.37 15.92
C GLY A 357 -9.95 -32.11 15.98
N LYS A 358 -10.75 -32.80 15.16
CA LYS A 358 -12.22 -32.75 15.24
C LYS A 358 -12.75 -33.22 16.60
N GLY A 359 -12.22 -34.30 17.11
CA GLY A 359 -12.58 -34.79 18.47
C GLY A 359 -12.28 -33.77 19.57
N ILE A 360 -11.16 -33.02 19.48
CA ILE A 360 -10.84 -31.94 20.42
C ILE A 360 -11.87 -30.81 20.33
N LEU A 361 -12.26 -30.42 19.12
CA LEU A 361 -13.26 -29.37 18.89
C LEU A 361 -14.63 -29.79 19.44
N ASP A 362 -15.12 -30.99 19.09
CA ASP A 362 -16.42 -31.49 19.45
C ASP A 362 -16.56 -31.66 20.98
N ASN A 363 -15.46 -32.00 21.69
CA ASN A 363 -15.42 -32.15 23.16
C ASN A 363 -15.03 -30.86 23.90
N SER A 364 -14.83 -29.74 23.22
CA SER A 364 -14.33 -28.49 23.82
C SER A 364 -15.30 -27.79 24.76
N GLY A 365 -16.61 -28.11 24.66
CA GLY A 365 -17.69 -27.39 25.34
C GLY A 365 -17.99 -25.99 24.79
N LEU A 366 -17.31 -25.58 23.70
CA LEU A 366 -17.56 -24.33 23.00
C LEU A 366 -18.70 -24.48 21.98
N LYS A 367 -19.41 -23.40 21.69
CA LYS A 367 -20.41 -23.36 20.61
C LYS A 367 -19.68 -23.23 19.23
N LEU A 368 -19.02 -24.34 18.83
CA LEU A 368 -18.35 -24.45 17.54
C LEU A 368 -19.22 -25.19 16.55
N ILE A 369 -19.12 -24.81 15.29
CA ILE A 369 -19.76 -25.49 14.16
C ILE A 369 -18.67 -26.19 13.36
N SER A 370 -18.63 -27.51 13.42
CA SER A 370 -17.67 -28.32 12.63
C SER A 370 -18.13 -28.41 11.18
N ALA A 371 -17.20 -28.24 10.23
CA ALA A 371 -17.47 -28.37 8.80
C ALA A 371 -16.64 -29.52 8.19
N GLU A 372 -17.23 -30.20 7.20
CA GLU A 372 -16.61 -31.37 6.55
C GLU A 372 -15.65 -30.99 5.43
N ASN A 373 -16.02 -29.98 4.67
CA ASN A 373 -15.24 -29.47 3.55
C ASN A 373 -15.38 -27.95 3.44
N LEU A 374 -14.70 -27.33 2.48
CA LEU A 374 -14.66 -25.88 2.33
C LEU A 374 -16.02 -25.29 1.94
N ASP A 375 -16.77 -25.98 1.08
CA ASP A 375 -18.12 -25.60 0.67
C ASP A 375 -19.10 -25.61 1.86
N ASP A 376 -19.11 -26.70 2.63
CA ASP A 376 -19.89 -26.84 3.86
C ASP A 376 -19.55 -25.77 4.90
N ALA A 377 -18.26 -25.43 5.00
CA ALA A 377 -17.78 -24.39 5.92
C ALA A 377 -18.31 -23.00 5.54
N ALA A 378 -18.24 -22.64 4.25
CA ALA A 378 -18.76 -21.37 3.75
C ALA A 378 -20.27 -21.26 3.91
N LYS A 379 -21.00 -22.33 3.59
CA LYS A 379 -22.45 -22.39 3.78
C LYS A 379 -22.84 -22.20 5.25
N LYS A 380 -22.20 -22.94 6.16
CA LYS A 380 -22.48 -22.88 7.59
C LYS A 380 -22.20 -21.51 8.20
N ILE A 381 -21.06 -20.87 7.84
CA ILE A 381 -20.77 -19.54 8.38
C ILE A 381 -21.73 -18.47 7.85
N VAL A 382 -22.09 -18.54 6.57
CA VAL A 382 -23.07 -17.62 5.97
C VAL A 382 -24.45 -17.80 6.61
N GLU A 383 -24.87 -19.01 6.91
CA GLU A 383 -26.14 -19.31 7.61
C GLU A 383 -26.10 -18.83 9.06
N ALA A 384 -24.98 -18.99 9.75
CA ALA A 384 -24.85 -18.63 11.16
C ALA A 384 -24.86 -17.12 11.43
N ILE A 385 -24.57 -16.29 10.43
CA ILE A 385 -24.53 -14.81 10.54
C ILE A 385 -25.73 -14.11 9.89
N LYS A 386 -26.76 -14.87 9.47
CA LYS A 386 -28.03 -14.30 9.02
C LYS A 386 -28.73 -13.67 10.22
#